data_dc61c88a5a196d07bf1d3d9bde4fa20d
#
_entry.id   dc61c88a5a196d07bf1d3d9bde4fa20d
#
_cell.length_a   1.000
_cell.length_b   1.000
_cell.length_c   1.000
_cell.angle_alpha   90.00
_cell.angle_beta   90.00
_cell.angle_gamma   90.00
#
_symmetry.space_group_name_H-M   'P 1'
#
loop_
_entity.id
_entity.type
_entity.pdbx_description
1 polymer ?
#
loop_
_entity_poly.entity_id
_entity_poly.type
_entity_poly.pdbx_seq_one_letter_code
_entity_poly.pdbx_strand_id
1 'polypeptide(L)'
;IEAQMEARTLMLASNNVLFPSNGEPSIVPSQDIVLGLYYTTRERVNGKGEGMFFADVAEVERAYGNHQVELGTKITVRINEVDLDPVTRAKTPKITRYETTVGRALLSKILPPGLSFVHMNKALKKKEISRLINASFRRCGLRDTVIFADKLLQSGFALATRAGISICVDD
;
A
#
# COMPACT_ATOMS: atom_id res chain seq x y z
N ILE A 1 -27.32 25.10 13.50
CA ILE A 1 -26.56 24.16 14.39
C ILE A 1 -26.86 22.73 14.01
N GLU A 2 -28.12 22.31 13.82
CA GLU A 2 -28.50 20.95 13.42
C GLU A 2 -27.81 20.49 12.13
N ALA A 3 -27.91 21.26 11.05
CA ALA A 3 -27.26 20.95 9.77
C ALA A 3 -25.74 20.80 9.88
N GLN A 4 -25.08 21.60 10.73
CA GLN A 4 -23.65 21.46 10.97
C GLN A 4 -23.30 20.19 11.74
N MET A 5 -24.14 19.79 12.69
CA MET A 5 -23.97 18.53 13.42
C MET A 5 -24.21 17.32 12.51
N GLU A 6 -25.26 17.36 11.69
CA GLU A 6 -25.54 16.33 10.68
C GLU A 6 -24.39 16.18 9.68
N ALA A 7 -23.86 17.29 9.17
CA ALA A 7 -22.71 17.25 8.27
C ALA A 7 -21.48 16.57 8.91
N ARG A 8 -21.18 16.86 10.17
CA ARG A 8 -20.05 16.26 10.90
C ARG A 8 -20.26 14.80 11.25
N THR A 9 -21.49 14.40 11.58
CA THR A 9 -21.78 13.03 12.05
C THR A 9 -22.08 12.08 10.90
N LEU A 10 -22.81 12.53 9.89
CA LEU A 10 -23.32 11.68 8.80
C LEU A 10 -22.55 11.79 7.49
N MET A 11 -22.03 12.99 7.17
CA MET A 11 -21.41 13.26 5.86
C MET A 11 -19.87 13.21 5.87
N LEU A 12 -19.24 13.17 7.04
CA LEU A 12 -17.78 13.14 7.13
C LEU A 12 -17.23 11.87 6.46
N ALA A 13 -16.30 12.01 5.51
CA ALA A 13 -15.74 10.91 4.74
C ALA A 13 -15.11 9.80 5.60
N SER A 14 -14.46 10.17 6.71
CA SER A 14 -13.89 9.21 7.66
C SER A 14 -14.93 8.30 8.33
N ASN A 15 -16.21 8.72 8.38
CA ASN A 15 -17.30 7.92 8.93
C ASN A 15 -18.01 7.06 7.87
N ASN A 16 -17.71 7.29 6.57
CA ASN A 16 -18.33 6.62 5.43
C ASN A 16 -17.33 5.78 4.62
N VAL A 17 -16.52 4.98 5.31
CA VAL A 17 -15.44 4.18 4.69
C VAL A 17 -15.99 3.01 3.86
N LEU A 18 -17.15 2.48 4.25
CA LEU A 18 -17.80 1.37 3.56
C LEU A 18 -19.16 1.81 2.99
N PHE A 19 -19.49 1.31 1.81
CA PHE A 19 -20.85 1.47 1.28
C PHE A 19 -21.87 0.69 2.11
N PRO A 20 -22.96 1.31 2.54
CA PRO A 20 -24.01 0.61 3.30
C PRO A 20 -24.75 -0.45 2.47
N SER A 21 -24.72 -0.34 1.13
CA SER A 21 -25.42 -1.26 0.21
C SER A 21 -24.76 -2.64 0.13
N ASN A 22 -23.43 -2.71 0.12
CA ASN A 22 -22.68 -3.96 -0.13
C ASN A 22 -21.49 -4.18 0.80
N GLY A 23 -21.20 -3.24 1.69
CA GLY A 23 -20.05 -3.32 2.60
C GLY A 23 -18.67 -3.24 1.93
N GLU A 24 -18.62 -2.83 0.65
CA GLU A 24 -17.35 -2.58 -0.03
C GLU A 24 -16.76 -1.22 0.35
N PRO A 25 -15.43 -1.06 0.32
CA PRO A 25 -14.81 0.23 0.60
C PRO A 25 -15.23 1.31 -0.41
N SER A 26 -15.69 2.46 0.10
CA SER A 26 -16.01 3.64 -0.71
C SER A 26 -14.74 4.46 -1.04
N ILE A 27 -13.75 4.45 -0.14
CA ILE A 27 -12.49 5.21 -0.26
C ILE A 27 -11.42 4.44 -1.05
N VAL A 28 -11.76 3.95 -2.23
CA VAL A 28 -10.82 3.22 -3.09
C VAL A 28 -10.13 4.19 -4.03
N PRO A 29 -8.78 4.23 -4.06
CA PRO A 29 -8.04 5.00 -5.04
C PRO A 29 -8.41 4.64 -6.47
N SER A 30 -8.37 5.64 -7.36
CA SER A 30 -8.71 5.48 -8.79
C SER A 30 -7.70 6.20 -9.69
N GLN A 31 -7.85 6.04 -10.99
CA GLN A 31 -7.08 6.77 -12.01
C GLN A 31 -5.55 6.72 -11.78
N ASP A 32 -4.90 7.88 -11.70
CA ASP A 32 -3.44 8.01 -11.64
C ASP A 32 -2.82 7.36 -10.41
N ILE A 33 -3.55 7.33 -9.29
CA ILE A 33 -3.09 6.67 -8.08
C ILE A 33 -2.91 5.17 -8.30
N VAL A 34 -3.90 4.53 -8.93
CA VAL A 34 -3.85 3.11 -9.28
C VAL A 34 -2.73 2.84 -10.28
N LEU A 35 -2.57 3.73 -11.26
CA LEU A 35 -1.51 3.63 -12.26
C LEU A 35 -0.12 3.68 -11.61
N GLY A 36 0.12 4.66 -10.72
CA GLY A 36 1.39 4.78 -10.00
C GLY A 36 1.69 3.58 -9.11
N LEU A 37 0.69 3.10 -8.37
CA LEU A 37 0.84 1.91 -7.52
C LEU A 37 1.08 0.64 -8.34
N TYR A 38 0.36 0.47 -9.45
CA TYR A 38 0.54 -0.66 -10.34
C TYR A 38 1.94 -0.67 -10.97
N TYR A 39 2.38 0.47 -11.50
CA TYR A 39 3.71 0.62 -12.07
C TYR A 39 4.81 0.25 -11.08
N THR A 40 4.70 0.72 -9.85
CA THR A 40 5.68 0.46 -8.79
C THR A 40 5.68 -1.00 -8.31
N THR A 41 4.51 -1.65 -8.29
CA THR A 41 4.38 -3.02 -7.77
C THR A 41 4.49 -4.10 -8.85
N ARG A 42 4.62 -3.71 -10.11
CA ARG A 42 4.80 -4.64 -11.23
C ARG A 42 6.18 -5.30 -11.15
N GLU A 43 6.20 -6.60 -11.35
CA GLU A 43 7.44 -7.38 -11.46
C GLU A 43 8.05 -7.20 -12.86
N ARG A 44 9.35 -7.04 -12.93
CA ARG A 44 10.13 -6.99 -14.15
C ARG A 44 11.18 -8.10 -14.11
N VAL A 45 11.21 -8.91 -15.16
CA VAL A 45 12.20 -9.98 -15.33
C VAL A 45 13.51 -9.39 -15.84
N ASN A 46 14.63 -9.91 -15.37
CA ASN A 46 15.99 -9.46 -15.74
C ASN A 46 16.25 -7.97 -15.40
N GLY A 47 15.66 -7.49 -14.28
CA GLY A 47 15.97 -6.16 -13.76
C GLY A 47 17.35 -6.09 -13.12
N LYS A 48 17.94 -4.88 -13.09
CA LYS A 48 19.23 -4.66 -12.43
C LYS A 48 19.14 -5.02 -10.94
N GLY A 49 20.07 -5.85 -10.45
CA GLY A 49 20.13 -6.28 -9.05
C GLY A 49 19.18 -7.42 -8.69
N GLU A 50 18.72 -8.21 -9.67
CA GLU A 50 17.85 -9.35 -9.41
C GLU A 50 18.52 -10.39 -8.49
N GLY A 51 17.74 -10.90 -7.53
CA GLY A 51 18.20 -11.90 -6.57
C GLY A 51 18.98 -11.35 -5.37
N MET A 52 19.16 -10.03 -5.25
CA MET A 52 19.84 -9.44 -4.09
C MET A 52 19.07 -9.65 -2.80
N PHE A 53 19.84 -9.78 -1.70
CA PHE A 53 19.31 -9.92 -0.35
C PHE A 53 19.53 -8.64 0.43
N PHE A 54 18.50 -8.19 1.16
CA PHE A 54 18.56 -7.00 1.98
C PHE A 54 18.14 -7.31 3.43
N ALA A 55 18.86 -6.71 4.38
CA ALA A 55 18.60 -6.90 5.79
C ALA A 55 17.32 -6.18 6.26
N ASP A 56 17.03 -5.02 5.68
CA ASP A 56 15.83 -4.22 5.98
C ASP A 56 15.37 -3.38 4.79
N VAL A 57 14.23 -2.70 4.95
CA VAL A 57 13.67 -1.83 3.91
C VAL A 57 14.48 -0.55 3.72
N ALA A 58 15.20 -0.09 4.75
CA ALA A 58 16.06 1.09 4.64
C ALA A 58 17.29 0.82 3.75
N GLU A 59 17.79 -0.40 3.77
CA GLU A 59 18.86 -0.82 2.87
C GLU A 59 18.39 -0.86 1.41
N VAL A 60 17.16 -1.38 1.18
CA VAL A 60 16.53 -1.35 -0.16
C VAL A 60 16.38 0.07 -0.68
N GLU A 61 15.97 1.02 0.17
CA GLU A 61 15.83 2.43 -0.21
C GLU A 61 17.17 3.06 -0.61
N ARG A 62 18.24 2.77 0.13
CA ARG A 62 19.59 3.24 -0.20
C ARG A 62 20.08 2.63 -1.51
N ALA A 63 19.88 1.34 -1.72
CA ALA A 63 20.26 0.66 -2.96
C ALA A 63 19.50 1.22 -4.17
N TYR A 64 18.20 1.52 -3.98
CA TYR A 64 17.39 2.17 -5.02
C TYR A 64 17.85 3.61 -5.29
N GLY A 65 18.14 4.40 -4.27
CA GLY A 65 18.69 5.76 -4.41
C GLY A 65 20.03 5.80 -5.13
N ASN A 66 20.87 4.78 -4.95
CA ASN A 66 22.16 4.62 -5.62
C ASN A 66 22.05 3.93 -7.00
N HIS A 67 20.83 3.74 -7.53
CA HIS A 67 20.59 3.08 -8.81
C HIS A 67 21.21 1.67 -8.95
N GLN A 68 21.37 0.96 -7.84
CA GLN A 68 21.87 -0.42 -7.83
C GLN A 68 20.77 -1.42 -8.19
N VAL A 69 19.51 -1.06 -7.89
CA VAL A 69 18.32 -1.87 -8.17
C VAL A 69 17.23 -1.01 -8.81
N GLU A 70 16.34 -1.65 -9.58
CA GLU A 70 15.15 -1.02 -10.18
C GLU A 70 13.88 -1.38 -9.40
N LEU A 71 12.80 -0.60 -9.55
CA LEU A 71 11.55 -0.80 -8.81
C LEU A 71 10.92 -2.18 -9.01
N GLY A 72 10.95 -2.70 -10.24
CA GLY A 72 10.36 -4.00 -10.59
C GLY A 72 11.26 -5.20 -10.31
N THR A 73 12.49 -4.99 -9.85
CA THR A 73 13.47 -6.05 -9.64
C THR A 73 13.07 -6.95 -8.48
N LYS A 74 13.18 -8.25 -8.68
CA LYS A 74 12.91 -9.28 -7.67
C LYS A 74 14.05 -9.34 -6.66
N ILE A 75 13.72 -9.20 -5.38
CA ILE A 75 14.65 -9.19 -4.26
C ILE A 75 14.12 -10.02 -3.09
N THR A 76 15.02 -10.33 -2.17
CA THR A 76 14.63 -10.92 -0.88
C THR A 76 14.95 -9.93 0.24
N VAL A 77 13.98 -9.59 1.07
CA VAL A 77 14.13 -8.60 2.14
C VAL A 77 13.47 -9.08 3.43
N ARG A 78 14.03 -8.67 4.58
CA ARG A 78 13.38 -8.82 5.88
C ARG A 78 12.50 -7.61 6.14
N ILE A 79 11.23 -7.87 6.47
CA ILE A 79 10.26 -6.83 6.79
C ILE A 79 9.85 -6.97 8.24
N ASN A 80 9.91 -5.86 8.96
CA ASN A 80 9.40 -5.77 10.32
C ASN A 80 7.90 -5.54 10.26
N GLU A 81 7.14 -6.55 10.62
CA GLU A 81 5.69 -6.49 10.73
C GLU A 81 5.28 -6.38 12.18
N VAL A 82 4.12 -5.81 12.41
CA VAL A 82 3.46 -5.81 13.72
C VAL A 82 2.21 -6.66 13.58
N ASP A 83 2.21 -7.81 14.21
CA ASP A 83 1.00 -8.63 14.29
C ASP A 83 0.10 -8.13 15.42
N LEU A 84 -1.21 -8.12 15.18
CA LEU A 84 -2.24 -7.76 16.16
C LEU A 84 -2.96 -9.01 16.58
N ASP A 85 -2.91 -9.31 17.86
CA ASP A 85 -3.74 -10.35 18.44
C ASP A 85 -5.24 -9.98 18.24
N PRO A 86 -6.04 -10.86 17.66
CA PRO A 86 -7.45 -10.58 17.38
C PRO A 86 -8.29 -10.32 18.63
N VAL A 87 -7.89 -10.84 19.78
CA VAL A 87 -8.62 -10.73 21.05
C VAL A 87 -8.09 -9.59 21.91
N THR A 88 -6.79 -9.61 22.21
CA THR A 88 -6.17 -8.66 23.16
C THR A 88 -5.72 -7.36 22.50
N ARG A 89 -5.69 -7.29 21.15
CA ARG A 89 -5.12 -6.19 20.39
C ARG A 89 -3.65 -5.87 20.74
N ALA A 90 -2.97 -6.82 21.38
CA ALA A 90 -1.55 -6.69 21.70
C ALA A 90 -0.72 -6.66 20.40
N LYS A 91 0.23 -5.73 20.35
CA LYS A 91 1.13 -5.55 19.20
C LYS A 91 2.39 -6.38 19.42
N THR A 92 2.59 -7.41 18.65
CA THR A 92 3.81 -8.23 18.67
C THR A 92 4.66 -7.96 17.43
N PRO A 93 5.91 -7.50 17.58
CA PRO A 93 6.80 -7.32 16.46
C PRO A 93 7.20 -8.69 15.89
N LYS A 94 7.12 -8.84 14.57
CA LYS A 94 7.51 -10.05 13.85
C LYS A 94 8.41 -9.67 12.68
N ILE A 95 9.56 -10.32 12.58
CA ILE A 95 10.47 -10.15 11.45
C ILE A 95 10.26 -11.34 10.52
N THR A 96 9.84 -11.07 9.30
CA THR A 96 9.60 -12.11 8.30
C THR A 96 10.40 -11.80 7.04
N ARG A 97 10.95 -12.85 6.45
CA ARG A 97 11.67 -12.77 5.18
C ARG A 97 10.69 -12.99 4.03
N TYR A 98 10.71 -12.08 3.07
CA TYR A 98 9.85 -12.13 1.89
C TYR A 98 10.65 -12.05 0.59
N GLU A 99 10.24 -12.87 -0.37
CA GLU A 99 10.58 -12.65 -1.77
C GLU A 99 9.57 -11.64 -2.35
N THR A 100 10.07 -10.54 -2.87
CA THR A 100 9.25 -9.41 -3.30
C THR A 100 9.98 -8.59 -4.36
N THR A 101 9.39 -7.46 -4.75
CA THR A 101 10.06 -6.46 -5.59
C THR A 101 10.47 -5.24 -4.77
N VAL A 102 11.44 -4.49 -5.26
CA VAL A 102 11.91 -3.25 -4.62
C VAL A 102 10.74 -2.30 -4.36
N GLY A 103 9.87 -2.09 -5.35
CA GLY A 103 8.73 -1.19 -5.21
C GLY A 103 7.73 -1.64 -4.14
N ARG A 104 7.43 -2.94 -4.04
CA ARG A 104 6.56 -3.49 -2.99
C ARG A 104 7.19 -3.34 -1.60
N ALA A 105 8.51 -3.59 -1.50
CA ALA A 105 9.25 -3.42 -0.26
C ALA A 105 9.22 -1.95 0.23
N LEU A 106 9.38 -0.98 -0.66
CA LEU A 106 9.30 0.44 -0.32
C LEU A 106 7.89 0.83 0.16
N LEU A 107 6.84 0.29 -0.47
CA LEU A 107 5.45 0.51 -0.05
C LEU A 107 5.12 -0.13 1.30
N SER A 108 5.89 -1.12 1.77
CA SER A 108 5.65 -1.72 3.09
C SER A 108 5.71 -0.71 4.24
N LYS A 109 6.43 0.41 4.06
CA LYS A 109 6.52 1.50 5.05
C LYS A 109 5.18 2.19 5.37
N ILE A 110 4.23 2.15 4.45
CA ILE A 110 2.92 2.77 4.65
C ILE A 110 1.89 1.82 5.26
N LEU A 111 2.21 0.53 5.39
CA LEU A 111 1.29 -0.45 5.97
C LEU A 111 0.93 -0.10 7.41
N PRO A 112 -0.37 -0.18 7.77
CA PRO A 112 -0.78 -0.01 9.15
C PRO A 112 -0.32 -1.19 10.00
N PRO A 113 -0.03 -0.96 11.30
CA PRO A 113 0.30 -2.04 12.22
C PRO A 113 -0.86 -3.03 12.32
N GLY A 114 -0.58 -4.31 12.16
CA GLY A 114 -1.57 -5.37 12.16
C GLY A 114 -2.01 -5.88 10.79
N LEU A 115 -1.60 -5.22 9.70
CA LEU A 115 -1.80 -5.72 8.36
C LEU A 115 -0.53 -6.41 7.86
N SER A 116 -0.62 -7.70 7.52
CA SER A 116 0.53 -8.44 7.00
C SER A 116 0.91 -8.00 5.59
N PHE A 117 2.21 -7.94 5.33
CA PHE A 117 2.79 -7.61 4.02
C PHE A 117 2.35 -8.58 2.90
N VAL A 118 1.94 -9.79 3.24
CA VAL A 118 1.41 -10.77 2.27
C VAL A 118 0.27 -10.19 1.43
N HIS A 119 -0.58 -9.34 2.02
CA HIS A 119 -1.69 -8.70 1.29
C HIS A 119 -1.22 -7.68 0.24
N MET A 120 -0.04 -7.09 0.44
CA MET A 120 0.56 -6.11 -0.47
C MET A 120 1.56 -6.73 -1.45
N ASN A 121 2.07 -7.94 -1.19
CA ASN A 121 3.11 -8.59 -1.99
C ASN A 121 2.59 -9.13 -3.34
N LYS A 122 1.96 -8.27 -4.12
CA LYS A 122 1.43 -8.54 -5.46
C LYS A 122 1.30 -7.26 -6.27
N ALA A 123 1.07 -7.39 -7.57
CA ALA A 123 0.78 -6.23 -8.41
C ALA A 123 -0.56 -5.59 -8.00
N LEU A 124 -0.52 -4.34 -7.56
CA LEU A 124 -1.67 -3.61 -7.02
C LEU A 124 -2.56 -3.06 -8.14
N LYS A 125 -3.49 -3.87 -8.62
CA LYS A 125 -4.60 -3.44 -9.48
C LYS A 125 -5.75 -2.90 -8.64
N LYS A 126 -6.73 -2.21 -9.24
CA LYS A 126 -7.89 -1.63 -8.56
C LYS A 126 -8.60 -2.61 -7.61
N LYS A 127 -8.85 -3.85 -8.06
CA LYS A 127 -9.49 -4.89 -7.24
C LYS A 127 -8.63 -5.30 -6.02
N GLU A 128 -7.31 -5.35 -6.21
CA GLU A 128 -6.39 -5.73 -5.13
C GLU A 128 -6.26 -4.61 -4.09
N ILE A 129 -6.28 -3.35 -4.53
CA ILE A 129 -6.30 -2.19 -3.65
C ILE A 129 -7.59 -2.17 -2.81
N SER A 130 -8.75 -2.43 -3.43
CA SER A 130 -10.01 -2.55 -2.71
C SER A 130 -9.98 -3.65 -1.65
N ARG A 131 -9.46 -4.82 -2.00
CA ARG A 131 -9.26 -5.94 -1.05
C ARG A 131 -8.32 -5.57 0.10
N LEU A 132 -7.23 -4.85 -0.20
CA LEU A 132 -6.25 -4.39 0.77
C LEU A 132 -6.88 -3.42 1.78
N ILE A 133 -7.68 -2.45 1.32
CA ILE A 133 -8.39 -1.50 2.18
C ILE A 133 -9.43 -2.24 3.03
N ASN A 134 -10.18 -3.19 2.47
CA ASN A 134 -11.14 -4.00 3.23
C ASN A 134 -10.45 -4.83 4.32
N ALA A 135 -9.32 -5.47 3.99
CA ALA A 135 -8.53 -6.23 4.97
C ALA A 135 -7.99 -5.33 6.08
N SER A 136 -7.52 -4.11 5.73
CA SER A 136 -7.09 -3.09 6.70
C SER A 136 -8.23 -2.70 7.63
N PHE A 137 -9.42 -2.40 7.09
CA PHE A 137 -10.58 -2.01 7.87
C PHE A 137 -10.99 -3.09 8.89
N ARG A 138 -11.02 -4.35 8.45
CA ARG A 138 -11.41 -5.48 9.32
C ARG A 138 -10.40 -5.76 10.42
N ARG A 139 -9.10 -5.60 10.15
CA ARG A 139 -8.02 -5.91 11.11
C ARG A 139 -7.62 -4.73 11.97
N CYS A 140 -7.39 -3.57 11.37
CA CYS A 140 -6.81 -2.41 12.03
C CYS A 140 -7.87 -1.43 12.53
N GLY A 141 -9.09 -1.49 11.98
CA GLY A 141 -10.19 -0.59 12.33
C GLY A 141 -10.22 0.69 11.48
N LEU A 142 -11.19 1.56 11.78
CA LEU A 142 -11.53 2.74 10.98
C LEU A 142 -10.37 3.73 10.87
N ARG A 143 -9.81 4.14 12.00
CA ARG A 143 -8.80 5.20 12.07
C ARG A 143 -7.54 4.87 11.28
N ASP A 144 -6.99 3.69 11.50
CA ASP A 144 -5.76 3.26 10.84
C ASP A 144 -5.98 3.03 9.34
N THR A 145 -7.18 2.62 8.94
CA THR A 145 -7.54 2.45 7.53
C THR A 145 -7.63 3.79 6.80
N VAL A 146 -8.21 4.83 7.43
CA VAL A 146 -8.26 6.17 6.82
C VAL A 146 -6.85 6.73 6.63
N ILE A 147 -6.00 6.64 7.66
CA ILE A 147 -4.60 7.09 7.57
C ILE A 147 -3.83 6.31 6.51
N PHE A 148 -4.08 5.01 6.41
CA PHE A 148 -3.48 4.17 5.39
C PHE A 148 -3.92 4.56 3.98
N ALA A 149 -5.22 4.81 3.77
CA ALA A 149 -5.77 5.25 2.49
C ALA A 149 -5.17 6.60 2.05
N ASP A 150 -5.01 7.56 2.96
CA ASP A 150 -4.36 8.84 2.68
C ASP A 150 -2.89 8.68 2.28
N LYS A 151 -2.14 7.86 3.01
CA LYS A 151 -0.74 7.56 2.67
C LYS A 151 -0.62 6.86 1.32
N LEU A 152 -1.54 5.93 1.02
CA LEU A 152 -1.58 5.21 -0.24
C LEU A 152 -1.86 6.16 -1.41
N LEU A 153 -2.78 7.11 -1.23
CA LEU A 153 -3.12 8.17 -2.18
C LEU A 153 -1.90 9.06 -2.47
N GLN A 154 -1.27 9.61 -1.43
CA GLN A 154 -0.10 10.48 -1.57
C GLN A 154 1.06 9.75 -2.25
N SER A 155 1.33 8.49 -1.84
CA SER A 155 2.37 7.67 -2.45
C SER A 155 2.05 7.35 -3.91
N GLY A 156 0.79 7.04 -4.23
CA GLY A 156 0.35 6.76 -5.60
C GLY A 156 0.58 7.93 -6.54
N PHE A 157 0.22 9.14 -6.15
CA PHE A 157 0.49 10.35 -6.93
C PHE A 157 1.98 10.62 -7.11
N ALA A 158 2.76 10.54 -6.04
CA ALA A 158 4.22 10.73 -6.12
C ALA A 158 4.89 9.71 -7.04
N LEU A 159 4.44 8.46 -7.01
CA LEU A 159 4.96 7.38 -7.84
C LEU A 159 4.52 7.54 -9.30
N ALA A 160 3.29 7.96 -9.58
CA ALA A 160 2.82 8.25 -10.93
C ALA A 160 3.63 9.38 -11.57
N THR A 161 3.91 10.45 -10.82
CA THR A 161 4.74 11.56 -11.27
C THR A 161 6.17 11.12 -11.60
N ARG A 162 6.77 10.30 -10.73
CA ARG A 162 8.13 9.77 -10.96
C ARG A 162 8.19 8.78 -12.13
N ALA A 163 7.14 8.02 -12.35
CA ALA A 163 7.05 7.07 -13.44
C ALA A 163 7.04 7.74 -14.81
N GLY A 164 6.57 9.00 -14.91
CA GLY A 164 6.55 9.78 -16.14
C GLY A 164 5.76 9.10 -17.28
N ILE A 165 4.65 8.43 -16.93
CA ILE A 165 3.86 7.67 -17.90
C ILE A 165 3.08 8.63 -18.78
N SER A 166 3.33 8.56 -20.10
CA SER A 166 2.57 9.24 -21.13
C SER A 166 1.92 8.21 -22.02
N ILE A 167 0.69 8.45 -22.42
CA ILE A 167 -0.09 7.59 -23.31
C ILE A 167 -0.62 8.49 -24.43
N CYS A 168 -0.36 8.14 -25.66
CA CYS A 168 -0.90 8.83 -26.84
C CYS A 168 -1.93 7.98 -27.58
N VAL A 169 -2.57 8.58 -28.59
CA VAL A 169 -3.65 7.91 -29.35
C VAL A 169 -3.13 6.70 -30.14
N ASP A 170 -1.83 6.69 -30.46
CA ASP A 170 -1.20 5.65 -31.30
C ASP A 170 -0.65 4.49 -30.46
N ASP A 171 -0.73 4.54 -29.10
CA ASP A 171 -0.35 3.49 -28.17
C ASP A 171 -1.49 2.47 -27.95
#